data_e517a7e3f6ede063ba69a35af5cd45a6
#
_entry.id   e517a7e3f6ede063ba69a35af5cd45a6
#
_cell.length_a   1.000
_cell.length_b   1.000
_cell.length_c   1.000
_cell.angle_alpha   90.00
_cell.angle_beta   90.00
_cell.angle_gamma   90.00
#
_symmetry.space_group_name_H-M   'P 1'
#
loop_
_entity.id
_entity.type
_entity.pdbx_description
1 polymer ?
#
loop_
_entity_poly.entity_id
_entity_poly.type
_entity_poly.pdbx_seq_one_letter_code
_entity_poly.pdbx_strand_id
1 'polypeptide(L)'
;MFRTTLWILVCLAALAGCASQPAAPGASQLPWRDSAFDYRPEMVTVSRDELFRLDPQLQAKLRQLDHESMPSWMKLRQLLALVFGPDGKSFAYTTGHSTVAAETWRLQRGDCLSLTVLTYAVAQALHMRAEMQDVSIPVVYDRRGQFDVINQHVNVLFRGASRQQLEEAKPLDVTVDFEPQLASRQRGRALSENGILARYYNNIATEHLAQGRTALAYAHFKASINADPAFAAPYGNLAVLYREVRMSLEAEQLLQHALVLTDTPDVPLHALHQLLVEQGRGAEALRYERALQAVRSRDPYHWIQLGRQHLDEGEIRQAIGALEQARNISSGFDEVHRYLAVAYWRAGDVRKAREELAVLASRGDETGAAKLQRKLKGNQY
;
A
#
# COMPACT_ATOMS: atom_id res chain seq x y z
N MET A 1 23.21 -65.91 -7.61
CA MET A 1 23.07 -64.80 -8.59
C MET A 1 21.57 -64.50 -8.77
N PHE A 2 20.87 -63.92 -7.80
CA PHE A 2 19.48 -63.44 -7.92
C PHE A 2 19.15 -62.62 -6.67
N ARG A 3 19.67 -61.37 -6.56
CA ARG A 3 19.28 -60.46 -5.46
C ARG A 3 19.56 -58.97 -5.66
N THR A 4 19.77 -58.50 -6.89
CA THR A 4 20.17 -57.10 -7.17
C THR A 4 19.25 -56.33 -8.13
N THR A 5 18.07 -56.83 -8.51
CA THR A 5 17.18 -56.19 -9.50
C THR A 5 15.87 -55.62 -8.92
N LEU A 6 15.69 -55.56 -7.59
CA LEU A 6 14.41 -55.11 -7.00
C LEU A 6 14.49 -53.69 -6.36
N TRP A 7 15.60 -52.98 -6.42
CA TRP A 7 15.76 -51.65 -5.80
C TRP A 7 15.69 -50.47 -6.79
N ILE A 8 15.60 -50.68 -8.09
CA ILE A 8 15.59 -49.60 -9.08
C ILE A 8 14.18 -49.17 -9.49
N LEU A 9 13.13 -49.91 -9.16
CA LEU A 9 11.74 -49.59 -9.56
C LEU A 9 10.94 -48.77 -8.53
N VAL A 10 11.49 -48.48 -7.33
CA VAL A 10 10.79 -47.69 -6.31
C VAL A 10 11.16 -46.21 -6.30
N CYS A 11 12.25 -45.83 -6.97
CA CYS A 11 12.71 -44.43 -7.00
C CYS A 11 12.13 -43.56 -8.15
N LEU A 12 11.36 -44.15 -9.07
CA LEU A 12 10.80 -43.41 -10.23
C LEU A 12 9.34 -42.95 -10.05
N ALA A 13 8.70 -43.26 -8.93
CA ALA A 13 7.31 -42.86 -8.66
C ALA A 13 7.19 -41.58 -7.77
N ALA A 14 8.30 -40.96 -7.40
CA ALA A 14 8.29 -39.79 -6.48
C ALA A 14 8.49 -38.40 -7.18
N LEU A 15 8.52 -38.36 -8.53
CA LEU A 15 8.77 -37.10 -9.29
C LEU A 15 7.56 -36.57 -10.08
N ALA A 16 6.37 -37.11 -9.88
CA ALA A 16 5.16 -36.67 -10.61
C ALA A 16 4.19 -35.87 -9.70
N GLY A 17 4.68 -35.11 -8.76
CA GLY A 17 3.89 -34.26 -7.85
C GLY A 17 4.21 -32.77 -7.93
N CYS A 18 4.66 -32.24 -9.08
CA CYS A 18 4.53 -30.81 -9.35
C CYS A 18 3.05 -30.54 -9.65
N ALA A 19 2.27 -30.25 -8.59
CA ALA A 19 0.99 -29.61 -8.76
C ALA A 19 1.25 -28.29 -9.48
N SER A 20 1.00 -28.26 -10.80
CA SER A 20 0.92 -27.02 -11.56
C SER A 20 -0.13 -26.15 -10.85
N GLN A 21 0.32 -25.04 -10.23
CA GLN A 21 -0.61 -24.00 -9.80
C GLN A 21 -1.48 -23.64 -11.02
N PRO A 22 -2.80 -23.64 -10.88
CA PRO A 22 -3.65 -23.19 -11.98
C PRO A 22 -3.20 -21.78 -12.36
N ALA A 23 -2.88 -21.58 -13.62
CA ALA A 23 -2.58 -20.25 -14.16
C ALA A 23 -3.77 -19.33 -13.82
N ALA A 24 -3.50 -18.11 -13.38
CA ALA A 24 -4.53 -17.12 -13.13
C ALA A 24 -5.42 -17.00 -14.39
N PRO A 25 -6.76 -17.05 -14.26
CA PRO A 25 -7.64 -16.90 -15.39
C PRO A 25 -7.34 -15.58 -16.12
N GLY A 26 -7.18 -15.63 -17.44
CA GLY A 26 -6.98 -14.42 -18.25
C GLY A 26 -8.15 -13.44 -18.06
N ALA A 27 -7.95 -12.16 -18.33
CA ALA A 27 -8.99 -11.13 -18.18
C ALA A 27 -10.32 -11.45 -18.89
N SER A 28 -10.28 -12.29 -19.94
CA SER A 28 -11.46 -12.80 -20.66
C SER A 28 -12.29 -13.84 -19.89
N GLN A 29 -11.76 -14.38 -18.78
CA GLN A 29 -12.45 -15.39 -17.95
C GLN A 29 -13.02 -14.81 -16.66
N LEU A 30 -12.90 -13.50 -16.47
CA LEU A 30 -13.46 -12.83 -15.28
C LEU A 30 -14.99 -12.80 -15.35
N PRO A 31 -15.67 -12.88 -14.18
CA PRO A 31 -17.14 -12.97 -14.12
C PRO A 31 -17.79 -11.60 -14.33
N TRP A 32 -17.63 -11.01 -15.52
CA TRP A 32 -18.24 -9.73 -15.86
C TRP A 32 -19.77 -9.84 -15.87
N ARG A 33 -20.46 -8.83 -15.36
CA ARG A 33 -21.90 -8.73 -15.27
C ARG A 33 -22.40 -7.38 -15.79
N ASP A 34 -21.97 -6.99 -17.00
CA ASP A 34 -22.24 -5.69 -17.61
C ASP A 34 -23.72 -5.33 -17.61
N SER A 35 -24.60 -6.27 -17.97
CA SER A 35 -26.05 -6.05 -17.99
C SER A 35 -26.67 -5.86 -16.62
N ALA A 36 -26.08 -6.44 -15.56
CA ALA A 36 -26.62 -6.29 -14.21
C ALA A 36 -26.31 -4.91 -13.60
N PHE A 37 -25.31 -4.20 -14.16
CA PHE A 37 -24.91 -2.87 -13.71
C PHE A 37 -25.16 -1.78 -14.75
N ASP A 38 -25.93 -2.08 -15.82
CA ASP A 38 -26.18 -1.13 -16.92
C ASP A 38 -24.88 -0.48 -17.44
N TYR A 39 -23.80 -1.27 -17.48
CA TYR A 39 -22.47 -0.79 -17.83
C TYR A 39 -22.42 -0.17 -19.22
N ARG A 40 -21.84 1.01 -19.29
CA ARG A 40 -21.48 1.70 -20.53
C ARG A 40 -20.08 2.26 -20.41
N PRO A 41 -19.21 2.13 -21.44
CA PRO A 41 -17.84 2.64 -21.41
C PRO A 41 -17.73 4.14 -21.06
N GLU A 42 -18.74 4.94 -21.46
CA GLU A 42 -18.79 6.38 -21.25
C GLU A 42 -18.98 6.78 -19.77
N MET A 43 -19.28 5.82 -18.89
CA MET A 43 -19.33 6.06 -17.43
C MET A 43 -17.96 6.40 -16.86
N VAL A 44 -16.87 6.03 -17.55
CA VAL A 44 -15.51 6.33 -17.16
C VAL A 44 -14.97 7.43 -18.07
N THR A 45 -14.95 8.65 -17.55
CA THR A 45 -14.65 9.86 -18.35
C THR A 45 -13.20 10.28 -18.34
N VAL A 46 -12.45 9.93 -17.31
CA VAL A 46 -11.04 10.33 -17.17
C VAL A 46 -10.15 9.34 -17.93
N SER A 47 -9.48 9.80 -18.96
CA SER A 47 -8.43 9.05 -19.67
C SER A 47 -7.07 9.23 -18.98
N ARG A 48 -6.06 8.43 -19.40
CA ARG A 48 -4.68 8.59 -18.94
C ARG A 48 -4.17 10.00 -19.17
N ASP A 49 -4.39 10.55 -20.37
CA ASP A 49 -3.92 11.88 -20.74
C ASP A 49 -4.63 12.97 -19.91
N GLU A 50 -5.90 12.76 -19.56
CA GLU A 50 -6.64 13.64 -18.67
C GLU A 50 -6.11 13.60 -17.24
N LEU A 51 -5.77 12.41 -16.74
CA LEU A 51 -5.24 12.24 -15.37
C LEU A 51 -3.98 13.11 -15.15
N PHE A 52 -3.06 13.12 -16.10
CA PHE A 52 -1.78 13.85 -16.00
C PHE A 52 -1.81 15.24 -16.62
N ARG A 53 -2.93 15.68 -17.20
CA ARG A 53 -3.02 17.00 -17.82
C ARG A 53 -2.89 18.09 -16.76
N LEU A 54 -1.90 18.95 -16.97
CA LEU A 54 -1.69 20.10 -16.09
C LEU A 54 -2.66 21.25 -16.41
N ASP A 55 -2.99 22.00 -15.37
CA ASP A 55 -3.74 23.25 -15.51
C ASP A 55 -2.99 24.24 -16.44
N PRO A 56 -3.67 24.97 -17.35
CA PRO A 56 -3.03 25.89 -18.29
C PRO A 56 -2.21 27.01 -17.63
N GLN A 57 -2.65 27.52 -16.48
CA GLN A 57 -1.90 28.55 -15.73
C GLN A 57 -0.61 27.97 -15.13
N LEU A 58 -0.69 26.72 -14.61
CA LEU A 58 0.49 26.01 -14.15
C LEU A 58 1.47 25.74 -15.29
N GLN A 59 0.98 25.28 -16.44
CA GLN A 59 1.83 25.08 -17.62
C GLN A 59 2.55 26.37 -18.05
N ALA A 60 1.85 27.51 -18.02
CA ALA A 60 2.46 28.81 -18.34
C ALA A 60 3.57 29.17 -17.35
N LYS A 61 3.36 28.95 -16.04
CA LYS A 61 4.41 29.15 -15.01
C LYS A 61 5.61 28.25 -15.24
N LEU A 62 5.39 26.96 -15.54
CA LEU A 62 6.47 25.99 -15.74
C LEU A 62 7.33 26.36 -16.97
N ARG A 63 6.73 26.82 -18.07
CA ARG A 63 7.47 27.28 -19.23
C ARG A 63 8.38 28.49 -18.94
N GLN A 64 8.00 29.35 -17.98
CA GLN A 64 8.84 30.46 -17.53
C GLN A 64 10.00 30.02 -16.63
N LEU A 65 9.83 28.91 -15.94
CA LEU A 65 10.80 28.37 -15.02
C LEU A 65 11.77 27.36 -15.64
N ASP A 66 11.39 26.75 -16.78
CA ASP A 66 12.20 25.74 -17.46
C ASP A 66 13.26 26.37 -18.34
N HIS A 67 14.48 26.42 -17.85
CA HIS A 67 15.67 26.77 -18.60
C HIS A 67 16.49 25.54 -18.92
N GLU A 68 16.84 25.27 -20.17
CA GLU A 68 17.59 24.10 -20.63
C GLU A 68 18.88 23.85 -19.85
N SER A 69 19.54 24.91 -19.39
CA SER A 69 20.79 24.83 -18.60
C SER A 69 20.59 24.60 -17.09
N MET A 70 19.34 24.51 -16.61
CA MET A 70 19.07 24.39 -15.17
C MET A 70 19.38 22.98 -14.67
N PRO A 71 20.24 22.84 -13.64
CA PRO A 71 20.55 21.52 -13.07
C PRO A 71 19.32 20.87 -12.42
N SER A 72 19.25 19.52 -12.45
CA SER A 72 18.13 18.75 -11.93
C SER A 72 17.79 19.06 -10.47
N TRP A 73 18.77 19.31 -9.61
CA TRP A 73 18.55 19.68 -8.20
C TRP A 73 17.84 21.03 -8.06
N MET A 74 18.10 21.98 -8.95
CA MET A 74 17.44 23.29 -8.94
C MET A 74 16.01 23.17 -9.45
N LYS A 75 15.76 22.37 -10.49
CA LYS A 75 14.41 22.02 -10.97
C LYS A 75 13.60 21.34 -9.86
N LEU A 76 14.20 20.38 -9.12
CA LEU A 76 13.56 19.74 -7.98
C LEU A 76 13.21 20.75 -6.88
N ARG A 77 14.12 21.64 -6.53
CA ARG A 77 13.85 22.70 -5.54
C ARG A 77 12.67 23.58 -5.95
N GLN A 78 12.58 23.96 -7.23
CA GLN A 78 11.44 24.75 -7.74
C GLN A 78 10.15 23.96 -7.69
N LEU A 79 10.17 22.67 -8.10
CA LEU A 79 9.02 21.77 -8.00
C LEU A 79 8.55 21.64 -6.54
N LEU A 80 9.45 21.40 -5.60
CA LEU A 80 9.13 21.30 -4.20
C LEU A 80 8.56 22.61 -3.63
N ALA A 81 9.12 23.76 -4.02
CA ALA A 81 8.58 25.07 -3.64
C ALA A 81 7.18 25.30 -4.23
N LEU A 82 6.91 24.79 -5.44
CA LEU A 82 5.60 24.89 -6.09
C LEU A 82 4.55 24.01 -5.39
N VAL A 83 4.90 22.77 -5.05
CA VAL A 83 3.99 21.78 -4.46
C VAL A 83 3.84 21.95 -2.95
N PHE A 84 4.94 22.19 -2.23
CA PHE A 84 4.93 22.33 -0.75
C PHE A 84 4.95 23.79 -0.28
N GLY A 85 5.22 24.77 -1.19
CA GLY A 85 5.44 26.17 -0.87
C GLY A 85 6.75 26.44 -0.13
N PRO A 86 7.09 27.70 0.06
CA PRO A 86 8.32 28.10 0.76
C PRO A 86 8.36 27.61 2.21
N ASP A 87 7.19 27.42 2.84
CA ASP A 87 7.03 26.98 4.23
C ASP A 87 6.58 25.52 4.36
N GLY A 88 6.56 24.74 3.28
CA GLY A 88 6.12 23.35 3.28
C GLY A 88 4.61 23.15 3.49
N LYS A 89 3.77 24.15 3.23
CA LYS A 89 2.33 24.15 3.57
C LYS A 89 1.39 24.47 2.40
N SER A 90 1.85 24.42 1.16
CA SER A 90 1.02 24.88 0.04
C SER A 90 -0.16 23.99 -0.29
N PHE A 91 -0.03 22.69 -0.13
CA PHE A 91 -1.11 21.74 -0.41
C PHE A 91 -1.58 21.07 0.87
N ALA A 92 -2.90 21.09 1.10
CA ALA A 92 -3.50 20.34 2.20
C ALA A 92 -3.62 18.86 1.81
N TYR A 93 -3.15 17.96 2.69
CA TYR A 93 -3.43 16.54 2.55
C TYR A 93 -4.86 16.24 2.95
N THR A 94 -5.61 15.55 2.07
CA THR A 94 -6.99 15.14 2.32
C THR A 94 -7.18 13.70 1.88
N THR A 95 -7.75 12.87 2.76
CA THR A 95 -8.08 11.48 2.43
C THR A 95 -9.43 11.39 1.71
N GLY A 96 -9.61 10.36 0.89
CA GLY A 96 -10.93 9.90 0.44
C GLY A 96 -11.45 10.49 -0.86
N HIS A 97 -10.68 11.35 -1.54
CA HIS A 97 -11.06 11.85 -2.86
C HIS A 97 -9.84 12.04 -3.73
N SER A 98 -9.71 11.19 -4.76
CA SER A 98 -8.62 11.29 -5.74
C SER A 98 -9.03 12.21 -6.89
N THR A 99 -8.13 13.14 -7.26
CA THR A 99 -8.35 14.13 -8.31
C THR A 99 -7.27 14.06 -9.40
N VAL A 100 -7.61 14.52 -10.60
CA VAL A 100 -6.65 14.68 -11.72
C VAL A 100 -5.67 15.83 -11.44
N ALA A 101 -4.49 15.85 -12.07
CA ALA A 101 -3.46 16.84 -11.82
C ALA A 101 -3.95 18.31 -11.88
N ALA A 102 -4.74 18.66 -12.89
CA ALA A 102 -5.26 20.02 -13.04
C ALA A 102 -6.22 20.42 -11.91
N GLU A 103 -7.01 19.49 -11.42
CA GLU A 103 -7.94 19.72 -10.32
C GLU A 103 -7.21 19.81 -8.99
N THR A 104 -6.27 18.89 -8.73
CA THR A 104 -5.39 18.93 -7.54
C THR A 104 -4.71 20.30 -7.43
N TRP A 105 -4.17 20.81 -8.55
CA TRP A 105 -3.56 22.14 -8.60
C TRP A 105 -4.54 23.26 -8.23
N ARG A 106 -5.75 23.26 -8.79
CA ARG A 106 -6.76 24.29 -8.52
C ARG A 106 -7.28 24.27 -7.09
N LEU A 107 -7.49 23.07 -6.56
CA LEU A 107 -8.01 22.87 -5.20
C LEU A 107 -6.95 23.08 -4.11
N GLN A 108 -5.65 23.06 -4.46
CA GLN A 108 -4.52 23.14 -3.52
C GLN A 108 -4.61 22.07 -2.41
N ARG A 109 -5.16 20.90 -2.74
CA ARG A 109 -5.32 19.76 -1.82
C ARG A 109 -5.45 18.46 -2.60
N GLY A 110 -5.11 17.35 -1.96
CA GLY A 110 -5.27 16.01 -2.53
C GLY A 110 -4.85 14.92 -1.57
N ASP A 111 -5.16 13.69 -1.95
CA ASP A 111 -4.62 12.49 -1.31
C ASP A 111 -3.20 12.16 -1.84
N CYS A 112 -2.57 11.10 -1.32
CA CYS A 112 -1.23 10.69 -1.77
C CYS A 112 -1.18 10.44 -3.28
N LEU A 113 -2.24 9.84 -3.88
CA LEU A 113 -2.30 9.57 -5.30
C LEU A 113 -2.40 10.85 -6.13
N SER A 114 -3.30 11.76 -5.78
CA SER A 114 -3.51 13.05 -6.46
C SER A 114 -2.25 13.91 -6.46
N LEU A 115 -1.59 13.99 -5.30
CA LEU A 115 -0.34 14.76 -5.14
C LEU A 115 0.83 14.10 -5.88
N THR A 116 0.88 12.77 -5.91
CA THR A 116 1.87 12.01 -6.72
C THR A 116 1.66 12.26 -8.21
N VAL A 117 0.40 12.21 -8.70
CA VAL A 117 0.05 12.47 -10.10
C VAL A 117 0.45 13.89 -10.50
N LEU A 118 0.09 14.90 -9.70
CA LEU A 118 0.48 16.29 -9.94
C LEU A 118 2.01 16.45 -9.96
N THR A 119 2.71 15.91 -8.97
CA THR A 119 4.17 15.99 -8.84
C THR A 119 4.88 15.35 -10.03
N TYR A 120 4.41 14.18 -10.46
CA TYR A 120 4.95 13.51 -11.65
C TYR A 120 4.67 14.30 -12.93
N ALA A 121 3.46 14.82 -13.13
CA ALA A 121 3.12 15.63 -14.30
C ALA A 121 3.96 16.92 -14.38
N VAL A 122 4.20 17.58 -13.24
CA VAL A 122 5.12 18.74 -13.17
C VAL A 122 6.55 18.33 -13.49
N ALA A 123 7.02 17.18 -12.96
CA ALA A 123 8.35 16.66 -13.25
C ALA A 123 8.56 16.39 -14.75
N GLN A 124 7.55 15.79 -15.41
CA GLN A 124 7.58 15.56 -16.86
C GLN A 124 7.65 16.89 -17.64
N ALA A 125 6.86 17.90 -17.24
CA ALA A 125 6.88 19.21 -17.88
C ALA A 125 8.22 19.96 -17.70
N LEU A 126 8.99 19.65 -16.65
CA LEU A 126 10.34 20.17 -16.39
C LEU A 126 11.45 19.26 -16.95
N HIS A 127 11.10 18.24 -17.74
CA HIS A 127 12.04 17.27 -18.31
C HIS A 127 12.94 16.59 -17.27
N MET A 128 12.36 16.27 -16.08
CA MET A 128 13.06 15.58 -15.00
C MET A 128 12.89 14.07 -15.10
N ARG A 129 13.91 13.32 -14.63
CA ARG A 129 13.82 11.86 -14.49
C ARG A 129 13.09 11.52 -13.20
N ALA A 130 11.78 11.32 -13.30
CA ALA A 130 10.90 10.94 -12.19
C ALA A 130 10.26 9.58 -12.45
N GLU A 131 10.05 8.81 -11.39
CA GLU A 131 9.46 7.49 -11.39
C GLU A 131 8.41 7.41 -10.27
N MET A 132 7.17 7.07 -10.61
CA MET A 132 6.14 6.80 -9.60
C MET A 132 6.36 5.41 -9.02
N GLN A 133 6.15 5.26 -7.72
CA GLN A 133 6.40 4.01 -7.01
C GLN A 133 5.20 3.59 -6.17
N ASP A 134 4.95 2.28 -6.15
CA ASP A 134 4.09 1.59 -5.19
C ASP A 134 4.92 1.26 -3.95
N VAL A 135 4.53 1.80 -2.82
CA VAL A 135 5.28 1.61 -1.58
C VAL A 135 4.53 0.63 -0.69
N SER A 136 5.20 -0.46 -0.35
CA SER A 136 4.67 -1.40 0.64
C SER A 136 4.62 -0.72 2.01
N ILE A 137 3.41 -0.42 2.45
CA ILE A 137 3.14 0.02 3.82
C ILE A 137 2.45 -1.11 4.58
N PRO A 138 2.55 -1.12 5.93
CA PRO A 138 1.71 -2.00 6.73
C PRO A 138 0.25 -1.82 6.34
N VAL A 139 -0.48 -2.92 6.20
CA VAL A 139 -1.90 -2.85 5.87
C VAL A 139 -2.62 -2.09 6.99
N VAL A 140 -2.95 -0.84 6.71
CA VAL A 140 -3.81 -0.03 7.57
C VAL A 140 -5.22 -0.13 7.00
N TYR A 141 -6.09 -0.81 7.73
CA TYR A 141 -7.50 -0.82 7.40
C TYR A 141 -8.10 0.53 7.74
N ASP A 142 -8.45 1.30 6.72
CA ASP A 142 -9.26 2.51 6.87
C ASP A 142 -10.74 2.12 6.71
N ARG A 143 -11.52 2.24 7.79
CA ARG A 143 -12.95 1.93 7.74
C ARG A 143 -13.71 3.09 7.12
N ARG A 144 -14.19 2.89 5.89
CA ARG A 144 -15.08 3.83 5.19
C ARG A 144 -16.51 3.30 5.18
N GLY A 145 -17.34 3.78 6.13
CA GLY A 145 -18.68 3.24 6.34
C GLY A 145 -18.61 1.81 6.86
N GLN A 146 -19.13 0.84 6.09
CA GLN A 146 -19.07 -0.59 6.41
C GLN A 146 -17.94 -1.33 5.64
N PHE A 147 -17.06 -0.60 4.93
CA PHE A 147 -15.98 -1.17 4.15
C PHE A 147 -14.63 -0.93 4.81
N ASP A 148 -13.82 -1.98 4.89
CA ASP A 148 -12.40 -1.87 5.21
C ASP A 148 -11.64 -1.65 3.89
N VAL A 149 -11.10 -0.44 3.71
CA VAL A 149 -10.31 -0.07 2.52
C VAL A 149 -8.84 -0.22 2.85
N ILE A 150 -8.10 -0.88 1.96
CA ILE A 150 -6.65 -0.94 2.06
C ILE A 150 -6.08 0.36 1.50
N ASN A 151 -5.40 1.13 2.34
CA ASN A 151 -4.62 2.26 1.87
C ASN A 151 -3.36 1.72 1.19
N GLN A 152 -3.29 1.93 -0.13
CA GLN A 152 -2.07 1.75 -0.89
C GLN A 152 -1.35 3.09 -0.95
N HIS A 153 -0.05 3.06 -0.72
CA HIS A 153 0.75 4.25 -0.70
C HIS A 153 1.58 4.37 -1.97
N VAL A 154 1.62 5.57 -2.53
CA VAL A 154 2.41 5.90 -3.72
C VAL A 154 3.25 7.14 -3.47
N ASN A 155 4.43 7.19 -4.09
CA ASN A 155 5.30 8.35 -4.04
C ASN A 155 6.04 8.57 -5.36
N VAL A 156 6.89 9.60 -5.44
CA VAL A 156 7.69 9.92 -6.63
C VAL A 156 9.18 9.86 -6.28
N LEU A 157 9.93 9.06 -7.02
CA LEU A 157 11.38 8.99 -6.96
C LEU A 157 12.01 9.81 -8.08
N PHE A 158 12.83 10.78 -7.72
CA PHE A 158 13.64 11.57 -8.63
C PHE A 158 15.05 11.02 -8.72
N ARG A 159 15.48 10.63 -9.91
CA ARG A 159 16.78 10.03 -10.14
C ARG A 159 17.86 11.11 -10.30
N GLY A 160 18.91 11.00 -9.48
CA GLY A 160 20.07 11.88 -9.60
C GLY A 160 19.78 13.36 -9.36
N ALA A 161 18.78 13.68 -8.54
CA ALA A 161 18.29 15.04 -8.36
C ALA A 161 18.89 15.79 -7.17
N SER A 162 19.66 15.13 -6.29
CA SER A 162 20.31 15.78 -5.15
C SER A 162 21.65 16.38 -5.52
N ARG A 163 21.97 17.57 -4.97
CA ARG A 163 23.30 18.16 -5.00
C ARG A 163 24.09 17.66 -3.82
N GLN A 164 25.15 16.88 -4.05
CA GLN A 164 26.16 16.65 -3.02
C GLN A 164 27.21 17.77 -3.05
N GLN A 165 27.60 18.25 -1.87
CA GLN A 165 28.56 19.32 -1.70
C GLN A 165 30.03 18.91 -1.93
N LEU A 166 30.28 17.62 -2.21
CA LEU A 166 31.63 17.08 -2.45
C LEU A 166 31.81 16.74 -3.92
N GLU A 167 32.87 17.23 -4.53
CA GLU A 167 33.15 17.16 -5.97
C GLU A 167 33.25 15.73 -6.56
N GLU A 168 33.30 14.69 -5.75
CA GLU A 168 33.44 13.28 -6.19
C GLU A 168 32.20 12.40 -5.96
N ALA A 169 31.11 12.93 -5.40
CA ALA A 169 29.98 12.10 -5.02
C ALA A 169 28.91 12.03 -6.14
N LYS A 170 28.44 10.80 -6.40
CA LYS A 170 27.35 10.57 -7.37
C LYS A 170 26.08 11.29 -6.93
N PRO A 171 25.30 11.87 -7.90
CA PRO A 171 24.00 12.45 -7.59
C PRO A 171 23.11 11.43 -6.87
N LEU A 172 22.49 11.84 -5.76
CA LEU A 172 21.60 10.99 -5.01
C LEU A 172 20.17 11.07 -5.54
N ASP A 173 19.47 9.95 -5.46
CA ASP A 173 18.04 9.87 -5.69
C ASP A 173 17.28 10.57 -4.53
N VAL A 174 16.18 11.25 -4.85
CA VAL A 174 15.31 11.91 -3.86
C VAL A 174 13.90 11.37 -4.00
N THR A 175 13.33 10.89 -2.90
CA THR A 175 11.91 10.49 -2.85
C THR A 175 11.08 11.64 -2.30
N VAL A 176 10.01 11.99 -3.01
CA VAL A 176 8.97 12.91 -2.56
C VAL A 176 7.78 12.08 -2.13
N ASP A 177 7.47 12.14 -0.85
CA ASP A 177 6.44 11.36 -0.19
C ASP A 177 5.51 12.29 0.61
N PHE A 178 4.21 12.12 0.44
CA PHE A 178 3.20 12.99 1.07
C PHE A 178 2.70 12.43 2.41
N GLU A 179 3.05 11.18 2.74
CA GLU A 179 2.81 10.54 4.03
C GLU A 179 4.07 9.81 4.53
N PRO A 180 5.16 10.53 4.79
CA PRO A 180 6.46 9.92 5.09
C PRO A 180 6.47 9.07 6.36
N GLN A 181 5.52 9.27 7.27
CA GLN A 181 5.34 8.45 8.46
C GLN A 181 4.84 7.03 8.17
N LEU A 182 4.21 6.81 7.02
CA LEU A 182 3.75 5.49 6.56
C LEU A 182 4.78 4.82 5.66
N ALA A 183 5.68 5.60 5.03
CA ALA A 183 6.67 5.08 4.11
C ALA A 183 7.67 4.19 4.83
N SER A 184 7.81 2.95 4.35
CA SER A 184 8.96 2.14 4.69
C SER A 184 10.23 2.77 4.09
N ARG A 185 11.39 2.63 4.73
CA ARG A 185 12.68 3.02 4.14
C ARG A 185 13.06 2.18 2.91
N GLN A 186 12.21 1.24 2.52
CA GLN A 186 12.40 0.38 1.35
C GLN A 186 11.99 1.13 0.09
N ARG A 187 12.76 0.93 -0.97
CA ARG A 187 12.46 1.45 -2.30
C ARG A 187 11.17 0.78 -2.80
N GLY A 188 10.21 1.58 -3.24
CA GLY A 188 8.97 1.09 -3.81
C GLY A 188 9.18 0.41 -5.18
N ARG A 189 8.18 -0.33 -5.63
CA ARG A 189 8.13 -0.90 -6.98
C ARG A 189 7.72 0.19 -7.98
N ALA A 190 8.47 0.31 -9.08
CA ALA A 190 8.13 1.26 -10.14
C ALA A 190 6.72 1.00 -10.70
N LEU A 191 5.96 2.06 -10.90
CA LEU A 191 4.63 2.06 -11.49
C LEU A 191 4.63 2.75 -12.84
N SER A 192 3.97 2.14 -13.82
CA SER A 192 3.65 2.79 -15.08
C SER A 192 2.51 3.81 -14.90
N GLU A 193 2.31 4.69 -15.88
CA GLU A 193 1.16 5.59 -15.92
C GLU A 193 -0.17 4.82 -15.92
N ASN A 194 -0.25 3.66 -16.58
CA ASN A 194 -1.43 2.79 -16.52
C ASN A 194 -1.62 2.20 -15.12
N GLY A 195 -0.54 1.85 -14.41
CA GLY A 195 -0.61 1.38 -13.03
C GLY A 195 -1.16 2.45 -12.08
N ILE A 196 -0.79 3.71 -12.29
CA ILE A 196 -1.37 4.86 -11.55
C ILE A 196 -2.83 5.10 -11.94
N LEU A 197 -3.16 5.04 -13.23
CA LEU A 197 -4.53 5.17 -13.71
C LEU A 197 -5.45 4.09 -13.12
N ALA A 198 -4.96 2.86 -13.01
CA ALA A 198 -5.68 1.77 -12.36
C ALA A 198 -5.99 2.09 -10.89
N ARG A 199 -5.05 2.66 -10.15
CA ARG A 199 -5.25 3.10 -8.76
C ARG A 199 -6.24 4.24 -8.65
N TYR A 200 -6.15 5.20 -9.56
CA TYR A 200 -7.13 6.29 -9.65
C TYR A 200 -8.54 5.73 -9.86
N TYR A 201 -8.75 4.87 -10.85
CA TYR A 201 -10.06 4.26 -11.11
C TYR A 201 -10.55 3.43 -9.92
N ASN A 202 -9.67 2.67 -9.25
CA ASN A 202 -10.02 1.92 -8.05
C ASN A 202 -10.51 2.85 -6.92
N ASN A 203 -9.85 3.98 -6.70
CA ASN A 203 -10.24 4.95 -5.68
C ASN A 203 -11.62 5.57 -6.00
N ILE A 204 -11.83 6.01 -7.25
CA ILE A 204 -13.12 6.54 -7.71
C ILE A 204 -14.23 5.47 -7.59
N ALA A 205 -13.92 4.20 -7.91
CA ALA A 205 -14.87 3.10 -7.76
C ALA A 205 -15.28 2.89 -6.30
N THR A 206 -14.31 2.93 -5.36
CA THR A 206 -14.60 2.79 -3.92
C THR A 206 -15.41 3.96 -3.37
N GLU A 207 -15.19 5.18 -3.86
CA GLU A 207 -16.02 6.34 -3.52
C GLU A 207 -17.47 6.16 -4.02
N HIS A 208 -17.64 5.68 -5.25
CA HIS A 208 -18.97 5.37 -5.79
C HIS A 208 -19.66 4.26 -5.00
N LEU A 209 -18.94 3.20 -4.64
CA LEU A 209 -19.45 2.11 -3.83
C LEU A 209 -19.92 2.61 -2.47
N ALA A 210 -19.10 3.40 -1.77
CA ALA A 210 -19.46 3.98 -0.48
C ALA A 210 -20.71 4.89 -0.53
N GLN A 211 -21.02 5.43 -1.71
CA GLN A 211 -22.19 6.27 -1.95
C GLN A 211 -23.40 5.48 -2.52
N GLY A 212 -23.29 4.15 -2.62
CA GLY A 212 -24.35 3.29 -3.18
C GLY A 212 -24.54 3.40 -4.70
N ARG A 213 -23.60 4.05 -5.42
CA ARG A 213 -23.65 4.22 -6.88
C ARG A 213 -23.03 3.00 -7.58
N THR A 214 -23.71 1.87 -7.49
CA THR A 214 -23.19 0.53 -7.87
C THR A 214 -22.77 0.44 -9.34
N ALA A 215 -23.54 1.04 -10.27
CA ALA A 215 -23.21 1.02 -11.70
C ALA A 215 -21.89 1.77 -12.01
N LEU A 216 -21.67 2.94 -11.39
CA LEU A 216 -20.45 3.70 -11.54
C LEU A 216 -19.27 3.00 -10.85
N ALA A 217 -19.50 2.41 -9.68
CA ALA A 217 -18.49 1.61 -8.99
C ALA A 217 -18.01 0.43 -9.86
N TYR A 218 -18.95 -0.32 -10.43
CA TYR A 218 -18.64 -1.42 -11.35
C TYR A 218 -17.83 -0.95 -12.56
N ALA A 219 -18.25 0.15 -13.21
CA ALA A 219 -17.59 0.68 -14.39
C ALA A 219 -16.12 1.05 -14.09
N HIS A 220 -15.87 1.71 -12.96
CA HIS A 220 -14.52 2.13 -12.59
C HIS A 220 -13.66 0.97 -12.08
N PHE A 221 -14.20 -0.04 -11.36
CA PHE A 221 -13.44 -1.26 -11.05
C PHE A 221 -13.04 -2.01 -12.31
N LYS A 222 -13.95 -2.13 -13.28
CA LYS A 222 -13.66 -2.74 -14.58
C LYS A 222 -12.57 -1.97 -15.33
N ALA A 223 -12.64 -0.64 -15.35
CA ALA A 223 -11.62 0.21 -15.96
C ALA A 223 -10.25 0.07 -15.25
N SER A 224 -10.25 -0.04 -13.93
CA SER A 224 -9.05 -0.28 -13.12
C SER A 224 -8.37 -1.60 -13.51
N ILE A 225 -9.13 -2.69 -13.57
CA ILE A 225 -8.64 -4.01 -13.95
C ILE A 225 -8.11 -4.00 -15.40
N ASN A 226 -8.79 -3.31 -16.32
CA ASN A 226 -8.34 -3.20 -17.71
C ASN A 226 -7.06 -2.37 -17.85
N ALA A 227 -6.86 -1.33 -17.02
CA ALA A 227 -5.67 -0.49 -17.05
C ALA A 227 -4.43 -1.21 -16.50
N ASP A 228 -4.59 -2.02 -15.44
CA ASP A 228 -3.52 -2.85 -14.86
C ASP A 228 -4.10 -4.17 -14.33
N PRO A 229 -4.12 -5.23 -15.14
CA PRO A 229 -4.65 -6.54 -14.74
C PRO A 229 -3.86 -7.22 -13.61
N ALA A 230 -2.62 -6.79 -13.33
CA ALA A 230 -1.81 -7.32 -12.24
C ALA A 230 -2.10 -6.63 -10.88
N PHE A 231 -2.90 -5.58 -10.88
CA PHE A 231 -3.28 -4.86 -9.69
C PHE A 231 -4.38 -5.60 -8.92
N ALA A 232 -4.07 -6.17 -7.76
CA ALA A 232 -4.98 -7.05 -7.02
C ALA A 232 -6.19 -6.36 -6.38
N ALA A 233 -6.05 -5.10 -5.93
CA ALA A 233 -7.06 -4.42 -5.13
C ALA A 233 -8.44 -4.29 -5.81
N PRO A 234 -8.58 -3.90 -7.09
CA PRO A 234 -9.89 -3.77 -7.71
C PRO A 234 -10.67 -5.07 -7.81
N TYR A 235 -10.00 -6.23 -7.85
CA TYR A 235 -10.68 -7.53 -7.81
C TYR A 235 -11.34 -7.77 -6.44
N GLY A 236 -10.62 -7.49 -5.35
CA GLY A 236 -11.16 -7.59 -4.00
C GLY A 236 -12.32 -6.62 -3.77
N ASN A 237 -12.17 -5.38 -4.22
CA ASN A 237 -13.20 -4.34 -4.08
C ASN A 237 -14.44 -4.62 -4.95
N LEU A 238 -14.28 -5.13 -6.17
CA LEU A 238 -15.38 -5.59 -7.02
C LEU A 238 -16.10 -6.80 -6.40
N ALA A 239 -15.37 -7.67 -5.71
CA ALA A 239 -15.99 -8.77 -4.97
C ALA A 239 -16.88 -8.28 -3.83
N VAL A 240 -16.50 -7.18 -3.14
CA VAL A 240 -17.37 -6.52 -2.14
C VAL A 240 -18.66 -6.04 -2.80
N LEU A 241 -18.57 -5.34 -3.95
CA LEU A 241 -19.76 -4.92 -4.71
C LEU A 241 -20.65 -6.11 -5.09
N TYR A 242 -20.07 -7.21 -5.57
CA TYR A 242 -20.83 -8.41 -5.93
C TYR A 242 -21.53 -9.06 -4.72
N ARG A 243 -20.87 -9.08 -3.55
CA ARG A 243 -21.51 -9.54 -2.31
C ARG A 243 -22.74 -8.72 -1.94
N GLU A 244 -22.68 -7.40 -2.05
CA GLU A 244 -23.82 -6.51 -1.76
C GLU A 244 -25.02 -6.79 -2.64
N VAL A 245 -24.79 -7.10 -3.92
CA VAL A 245 -25.85 -7.46 -4.86
C VAL A 245 -26.14 -8.96 -4.90
N ARG A 246 -25.64 -9.73 -3.92
CA ARG A 246 -25.86 -11.18 -3.74
C ARG A 246 -25.34 -12.05 -4.87
N MET A 247 -24.29 -11.62 -5.57
CA MET A 247 -23.56 -12.40 -6.58
C MET A 247 -22.36 -13.10 -5.94
N SER A 248 -22.64 -14.01 -5.03
CA SER A 248 -21.59 -14.61 -4.17
C SER A 248 -20.61 -15.50 -4.92
N LEU A 249 -21.03 -16.15 -6.00
CA LEU A 249 -20.16 -17.00 -6.82
C LEU A 249 -19.10 -16.15 -7.55
N GLU A 250 -19.53 -15.05 -8.14
CA GLU A 250 -18.67 -14.08 -8.82
C GLU A 250 -17.71 -13.41 -7.84
N ALA A 251 -18.18 -13.07 -6.65
CA ALA A 251 -17.35 -12.54 -5.57
C ALA A 251 -16.24 -13.53 -5.16
N GLU A 252 -16.57 -14.81 -5.00
CA GLU A 252 -15.60 -15.85 -4.67
C GLU A 252 -14.53 -15.99 -5.77
N GLN A 253 -14.92 -16.00 -7.04
CA GLN A 253 -13.99 -16.08 -8.18
C GLN A 253 -13.02 -14.89 -8.21
N LEU A 254 -13.52 -13.68 -7.98
CA LEU A 254 -12.68 -12.47 -7.94
C LEU A 254 -11.71 -12.47 -6.75
N LEU A 255 -12.16 -12.92 -5.57
CA LEU A 255 -11.29 -13.02 -4.39
C LEU A 255 -10.19 -14.08 -4.58
N GLN A 256 -10.52 -15.21 -5.22
CA GLN A 256 -9.53 -16.24 -5.58
C GLN A 256 -8.51 -15.68 -6.58
N HIS A 257 -8.95 -14.87 -7.54
CA HIS A 257 -8.06 -14.22 -8.48
C HIS A 257 -7.16 -13.17 -7.78
N ALA A 258 -7.73 -12.33 -6.91
CA ALA A 258 -6.97 -11.37 -6.11
C ALA A 258 -5.89 -12.05 -5.26
N LEU A 259 -6.20 -13.23 -4.69
CA LEU A 259 -5.27 -14.01 -3.89
C LEU A 259 -4.02 -14.47 -4.68
N VAL A 260 -4.17 -14.73 -5.98
CA VAL A 260 -3.04 -15.10 -6.87
C VAL A 260 -2.16 -13.89 -7.20
N LEU A 261 -2.75 -12.71 -7.29
CA LEU A 261 -2.05 -11.49 -7.73
C LEU A 261 -1.35 -10.73 -6.60
N THR A 262 -1.79 -10.92 -5.34
CA THR A 262 -1.35 -10.07 -4.24
C THR A 262 -0.13 -10.59 -3.52
N ASP A 263 0.76 -9.67 -3.12
CA ASP A 263 1.86 -9.93 -2.19
C ASP A 263 1.39 -9.87 -0.71
N THR A 264 0.16 -9.38 -0.46
CA THR A 264 -0.47 -9.28 0.86
C THR A 264 -1.75 -10.14 0.91
N PRO A 265 -1.62 -11.46 1.06
CA PRO A 265 -2.73 -12.41 0.90
C PRO A 265 -3.74 -12.40 2.06
N ASP A 266 -3.45 -11.75 3.17
CA ASP A 266 -4.29 -11.68 4.37
C ASP A 266 -5.69 -11.12 4.07
N VAL A 267 -5.78 -10.09 3.21
CA VAL A 267 -7.05 -9.45 2.84
C VAL A 267 -7.98 -10.36 2.05
N PRO A 268 -7.58 -10.91 0.88
CA PRO A 268 -8.44 -11.83 0.16
C PRO A 268 -8.69 -13.14 0.92
N LEU A 269 -7.75 -13.62 1.75
CA LEU A 269 -7.98 -14.78 2.62
C LEU A 269 -9.08 -14.51 3.64
N HIS A 270 -9.04 -13.35 4.29
CA HIS A 270 -10.07 -12.94 5.24
C HIS A 270 -11.44 -12.81 4.57
N ALA A 271 -11.50 -12.14 3.42
CA ALA A 271 -12.74 -11.97 2.66
C ALA A 271 -13.34 -13.29 2.17
N LEU A 272 -12.50 -14.24 1.69
CA LEU A 272 -12.92 -15.59 1.33
C LEU A 272 -13.46 -16.38 2.52
N HIS A 273 -12.77 -16.31 3.66
CA HIS A 273 -13.25 -16.93 4.89
C HIS A 273 -14.63 -16.41 5.27
N GLN A 274 -14.80 -15.09 5.34
CA GLN A 274 -16.11 -14.48 5.67
C GLN A 274 -17.21 -14.88 4.69
N LEU A 275 -16.94 -14.78 3.39
CA LEU A 275 -17.91 -15.13 2.34
C LEU A 275 -18.39 -16.58 2.48
N LEU A 276 -17.49 -17.52 2.73
CA LEU A 276 -17.82 -18.94 2.87
C LEU A 276 -18.57 -19.24 4.17
N VAL A 277 -18.25 -18.53 5.27
CA VAL A 277 -19.02 -18.62 6.52
C VAL A 277 -20.45 -18.14 6.30
N GLU A 278 -20.66 -17.01 5.63
CA GLU A 278 -21.98 -16.48 5.29
C GLU A 278 -22.81 -17.44 4.42
N GLN A 279 -22.15 -18.23 3.59
CA GLN A 279 -22.77 -19.29 2.76
C GLN A 279 -23.01 -20.61 3.52
N GLY A 280 -22.63 -20.73 4.79
CA GLY A 280 -22.70 -21.99 5.54
C GLY A 280 -21.66 -23.03 5.12
N ARG A 281 -20.65 -22.69 4.32
CA ARG A 281 -19.57 -23.56 3.82
C ARG A 281 -18.39 -23.59 4.81
N GLY A 282 -18.67 -23.92 6.08
CA GLY A 282 -17.70 -23.82 7.16
C GLY A 282 -16.45 -24.68 6.98
N ALA A 283 -16.58 -25.89 6.40
CA ALA A 283 -15.43 -26.76 6.14
C ALA A 283 -14.43 -26.13 5.12
N GLU A 284 -14.95 -25.42 4.13
CA GLU A 284 -14.12 -24.72 3.15
C GLU A 284 -13.55 -23.42 3.75
N ALA A 285 -14.34 -22.70 4.53
CA ALA A 285 -13.89 -21.50 5.24
C ALA A 285 -12.68 -21.78 6.14
N LEU A 286 -12.66 -22.93 6.83
CA LEU A 286 -11.59 -23.31 7.75
C LEU A 286 -10.21 -23.40 7.07
N ARG A 287 -10.12 -23.76 5.78
CA ARG A 287 -8.85 -23.77 5.05
C ARG A 287 -8.29 -22.36 4.86
N TYR A 288 -9.16 -21.39 4.57
CA TYR A 288 -8.75 -19.99 4.41
C TYR A 288 -8.39 -19.35 5.75
N GLU A 289 -9.10 -19.69 6.82
CA GLU A 289 -8.74 -19.30 8.17
C GLU A 289 -7.33 -19.78 8.56
N ARG A 290 -7.02 -21.06 8.33
CA ARG A 290 -5.68 -21.63 8.59
C ARG A 290 -4.59 -20.93 7.75
N ALA A 291 -4.87 -20.67 6.49
CA ALA A 291 -3.95 -19.94 5.62
C ALA A 291 -3.73 -18.50 6.13
N LEU A 292 -4.78 -17.82 6.54
CA LEU A 292 -4.73 -16.48 7.11
C LEU A 292 -3.88 -16.45 8.40
N GLN A 293 -4.10 -17.41 9.30
CA GLN A 293 -3.30 -17.54 10.52
C GLN A 293 -1.83 -17.82 10.23
N ALA A 294 -1.54 -18.64 9.21
CA ALA A 294 -0.16 -18.92 8.80
C ALA A 294 0.54 -17.66 8.21
N VAL A 295 -0.18 -16.82 7.48
CA VAL A 295 0.34 -15.54 6.97
C VAL A 295 0.59 -14.58 8.14
N ARG A 296 -0.42 -14.34 8.97
CA ARG A 296 -0.36 -13.41 10.11
C ARG A 296 0.73 -13.79 11.11
N SER A 297 0.94 -15.08 11.35
CA SER A 297 1.98 -15.53 12.26
C SER A 297 3.41 -15.19 11.82
N ARG A 298 3.62 -14.92 10.53
CA ARG A 298 4.91 -14.56 9.93
C ARG A 298 5.05 -13.07 9.63
N ASP A 299 3.99 -12.30 9.80
CA ASP A 299 3.98 -10.87 9.53
C ASP A 299 4.34 -10.09 10.79
N PRO A 300 5.49 -9.37 10.83
CA PRO A 300 5.85 -8.56 11.98
C PRO A 300 4.85 -7.43 12.25
N TYR A 301 4.23 -6.87 11.21
CA TYR A 301 3.23 -5.81 11.37
C TYR A 301 1.96 -6.28 12.06
N HIS A 302 1.51 -7.51 11.78
CA HIS A 302 0.39 -8.11 12.50
C HIS A 302 0.67 -8.13 14.02
N TRP A 303 1.86 -8.56 14.41
CA TRP A 303 2.26 -8.63 15.81
C TRP A 303 2.48 -7.24 16.44
N ILE A 304 2.94 -6.25 15.65
CA ILE A 304 3.03 -4.85 16.10
C ILE A 304 1.63 -4.30 16.40
N GLN A 305 0.68 -4.47 15.49
CA GLN A 305 -0.69 -3.99 15.66
C GLN A 305 -1.37 -4.66 16.85
N LEU A 306 -1.23 -5.97 16.99
CA LEU A 306 -1.75 -6.71 18.13
C LEU A 306 -1.14 -6.23 19.46
N GLY A 307 0.17 -6.01 19.48
CA GLY A 307 0.87 -5.47 20.65
C GLY A 307 0.42 -4.06 21.02
N ARG A 308 0.17 -3.20 20.02
CA ARG A 308 -0.38 -1.86 20.21
C ARG A 308 -1.81 -1.93 20.79
N GLN A 309 -2.67 -2.77 20.22
CA GLN A 309 -4.03 -2.98 20.71
C GLN A 309 -4.01 -3.37 22.19
N HIS A 310 -3.22 -4.38 22.57
CA HIS A 310 -3.08 -4.80 23.98
C HIS A 310 -2.52 -3.68 24.89
N LEU A 311 -1.63 -2.80 24.35
CA LEU A 311 -1.19 -1.61 25.10
C LEU A 311 -2.33 -0.62 25.37
N ASP A 312 -3.21 -0.41 24.39
CA ASP A 312 -4.35 0.51 24.49
C ASP A 312 -5.41 -0.07 25.44
N GLU A 313 -5.59 -1.39 25.45
CA GLU A 313 -6.47 -2.13 26.37
C GLU A 313 -5.87 -2.31 27.78
N GLY A 314 -4.60 -1.94 28.00
CA GLY A 314 -3.91 -2.08 29.29
C GLY A 314 -3.40 -3.51 29.58
N GLU A 315 -3.44 -4.39 28.62
CA GLU A 315 -3.01 -5.79 28.71
C GLU A 315 -1.49 -5.93 28.48
N ILE A 316 -0.71 -5.38 29.42
CA ILE A 316 0.74 -5.16 29.25
C ILE A 316 1.52 -6.45 28.96
N ARG A 317 1.17 -7.58 29.59
CA ARG A 317 1.86 -8.87 29.34
C ARG A 317 1.63 -9.40 27.94
N GLN A 318 0.40 -9.32 27.45
CA GLN A 318 0.03 -9.72 26.08
C GLN A 318 0.71 -8.80 25.06
N ALA A 319 0.75 -7.49 25.34
CA ALA A 319 1.46 -6.52 24.51
C ALA A 319 2.94 -6.87 24.35
N ILE A 320 3.63 -7.18 25.47
CA ILE A 320 5.04 -7.57 25.42
C ILE A 320 5.21 -8.84 24.59
N GLY A 321 4.40 -9.86 24.80
CA GLY A 321 4.48 -11.12 24.07
C GLY A 321 4.32 -10.92 22.55
N ALA A 322 3.32 -10.14 22.12
CA ALA A 322 3.09 -9.84 20.71
C ALA A 322 4.26 -9.03 20.11
N LEU A 323 4.74 -8.00 20.79
CA LEU A 323 5.84 -7.17 20.32
C LEU A 323 7.19 -7.90 20.28
N GLU A 324 7.44 -8.82 21.21
CA GLU A 324 8.62 -9.70 21.18
C GLU A 324 8.54 -10.65 19.98
N GLN A 325 7.37 -11.18 19.64
CA GLN A 325 7.17 -11.93 18.40
C GLN A 325 7.46 -11.09 17.16
N ALA A 326 6.96 -9.87 17.08
CA ALA A 326 7.31 -8.95 15.98
C ALA A 326 8.82 -8.76 15.86
N ARG A 327 9.52 -8.52 16.97
CA ARG A 327 10.98 -8.36 17.02
C ARG A 327 11.73 -9.61 16.58
N ASN A 328 11.25 -10.80 16.95
CA ASN A 328 11.86 -12.07 16.58
C ASN A 328 11.74 -12.36 15.08
N ILE A 329 10.62 -11.96 14.44
CA ILE A 329 10.43 -12.08 13.00
C ILE A 329 11.32 -11.07 12.26
N SER A 330 11.34 -9.83 12.72
CA SER A 330 12.17 -8.77 12.15
C SER A 330 12.51 -7.71 13.19
N SER A 331 13.78 -7.62 13.53
CA SER A 331 14.29 -6.55 14.41
C SER A 331 14.49 -5.21 13.68
N GLY A 332 14.22 -5.14 12.37
CA GLY A 332 14.49 -3.96 11.54
C GLY A 332 13.55 -2.77 11.76
N PHE A 333 12.44 -2.95 12.46
CA PHE A 333 11.41 -1.93 12.63
C PHE A 333 11.60 -1.11 13.90
N ASP A 334 11.87 0.18 13.76
CA ASP A 334 12.00 1.12 14.89
C ASP A 334 10.71 1.19 15.72
N GLU A 335 9.57 0.95 15.09
CA GLU A 335 8.25 0.94 15.72
C GLU A 335 8.12 -0.15 16.80
N VAL A 336 8.64 -1.35 16.55
CA VAL A 336 8.68 -2.44 17.54
C VAL A 336 9.44 -2.01 18.80
N HIS A 337 10.61 -1.40 18.62
CA HIS A 337 11.42 -0.94 19.74
C HIS A 337 10.75 0.19 20.53
N ARG A 338 10.03 1.09 19.85
CA ARG A 338 9.24 2.13 20.52
C ARG A 338 8.13 1.55 21.38
N TYR A 339 7.33 0.62 20.84
CA TYR A 339 6.24 0.02 21.61
C TYR A 339 6.76 -0.91 22.71
N LEU A 340 7.84 -1.67 22.48
CA LEU A 340 8.49 -2.47 23.54
C LEU A 340 9.01 -1.58 24.66
N ALA A 341 9.63 -0.43 24.37
CA ALA A 341 10.06 0.51 25.40
C ALA A 341 8.88 0.99 26.27
N VAL A 342 7.73 1.29 25.64
CA VAL A 342 6.49 1.67 26.36
C VAL A 342 5.95 0.50 27.18
N ALA A 343 5.88 -0.69 26.59
CA ALA A 343 5.33 -1.87 27.24
C ALA A 343 6.14 -2.30 28.47
N TYR A 344 7.47 -2.39 28.33
CA TYR A 344 8.36 -2.69 29.45
C TYR A 344 8.32 -1.63 30.54
N TRP A 345 8.24 -0.33 30.14
CA TRP A 345 8.10 0.75 31.12
C TRP A 345 6.80 0.59 31.94
N ARG A 346 5.66 0.34 31.27
CA ARG A 346 4.38 0.10 31.94
C ARG A 346 4.39 -1.16 32.81
N ALA A 347 5.21 -2.15 32.46
CA ALA A 347 5.42 -3.37 33.25
C ALA A 347 6.35 -3.15 34.46
N GLY A 348 6.99 -1.97 34.59
CA GLY A 348 7.99 -1.69 35.61
C GLY A 348 9.41 -2.19 35.29
N ASP A 349 9.63 -2.82 34.12
CA ASP A 349 10.96 -3.26 33.66
C ASP A 349 11.73 -2.11 32.99
N VAL A 350 12.19 -1.19 33.84
CA VAL A 350 12.91 0.01 33.39
C VAL A 350 14.22 -0.35 32.65
N ARG A 351 14.85 -1.48 32.99
CA ARG A 351 16.10 -1.94 32.35
C ARG A 351 15.83 -2.27 30.89
N LYS A 352 14.86 -3.17 30.62
CA LYS A 352 14.50 -3.54 29.25
C LYS A 352 13.97 -2.35 28.45
N ALA A 353 13.19 -1.46 29.03
CA ALA A 353 12.74 -0.25 28.39
C ALA A 353 13.90 0.64 27.89
N ARG A 354 14.97 0.77 28.70
CA ARG A 354 16.18 1.52 28.30
C ARG A 354 16.97 0.82 27.21
N GLU A 355 17.04 -0.51 27.21
CA GLU A 355 17.69 -1.29 26.17
C GLU A 355 17.03 -1.03 24.80
N GLU A 356 15.68 -1.06 24.72
CA GLU A 356 14.95 -0.74 23.49
C GLU A 356 15.15 0.71 23.02
N LEU A 357 15.20 1.68 23.94
CA LEU A 357 15.51 3.06 23.60
C LEU A 357 16.96 3.25 23.10
N ALA A 358 17.91 2.47 23.61
CA ALA A 358 19.30 2.49 23.14
C ALA A 358 19.39 1.94 21.70
N VAL A 359 18.63 0.92 21.37
CA VAL A 359 18.54 0.40 19.98
C VAL A 359 18.02 1.50 19.03
N LEU A 360 16.96 2.24 19.39
CA LEU A 360 16.45 3.34 18.58
C LEU A 360 17.50 4.42 18.36
N ALA A 361 18.21 4.82 19.41
CA ALA A 361 19.26 5.84 19.33
C ALA A 361 20.40 5.38 18.40
N SER A 362 20.85 4.12 18.49
CA SER A 362 21.90 3.58 17.64
C SER A 362 21.54 3.50 16.16
N ARG A 363 20.26 3.57 15.83
CA ARG A 363 19.71 3.57 14.47
C ARG A 363 19.49 4.97 13.88
N GLY A 364 19.88 6.02 14.61
CA GLY A 364 19.79 7.41 14.19
C GLY A 364 18.55 8.15 14.66
N ASP A 365 17.69 7.53 15.49
CA ASP A 365 16.54 8.22 16.14
C ASP A 365 16.87 8.65 17.59
N GLU A 366 18.03 9.30 17.78
CA GLU A 366 18.45 9.79 19.10
C GLU A 366 17.44 10.77 19.70
N THR A 367 16.92 11.67 18.87
CA THR A 367 15.96 12.70 19.30
C THR A 367 14.63 12.06 19.72
N GLY A 368 14.11 11.11 18.94
CA GLY A 368 12.89 10.37 19.24
C GLY A 368 13.03 9.53 20.50
N ALA A 369 14.14 8.79 20.63
CA ALA A 369 14.44 8.00 21.83
C ALA A 369 14.51 8.88 23.10
N ALA A 370 15.21 10.03 23.05
CA ALA A 370 15.31 10.95 24.17
C ALA A 370 13.95 11.60 24.53
N LYS A 371 13.14 11.94 23.51
CA LYS A 371 11.78 12.47 23.72
C LYS A 371 10.86 11.43 24.38
N LEU A 372 10.90 10.20 23.91
CA LEU A 372 10.12 9.09 24.47
C LEU A 372 10.56 8.81 25.91
N GLN A 373 11.86 8.77 26.19
CA GLN A 373 12.40 8.57 27.53
C GLN A 373 11.92 9.66 28.52
N ARG A 374 11.90 10.93 28.08
CA ARG A 374 11.36 12.03 28.91
C ARG A 374 9.87 11.89 29.21
N LYS A 375 9.08 11.52 28.17
CA LYS A 375 7.63 11.30 28.31
C LYS A 375 7.32 10.15 29.27
N LEU A 376 8.06 9.06 29.19
CA LEU A 376 7.88 7.90 30.10
C LEU A 376 8.22 8.27 31.56
N LYS A 377 9.27 9.06 31.80
CA LYS A 377 9.61 9.56 33.15
C LYS A 377 8.59 10.54 33.70
N GLY A 378 8.00 11.41 32.85
CA GLY A 378 7.01 12.41 33.25
C GLY A 378 5.65 11.85 33.65
N ASN A 379 5.31 10.62 33.23
CA ASN A 379 4.04 9.95 33.57
C ASN A 379 4.10 9.12 34.88
N GLN A 380 5.11 9.33 35.69
CA GLN A 380 5.25 8.65 37.01
C GLN A 380 4.61 9.43 38.18
N TYR A 381 3.77 10.47 37.91
CA TYR A 381 3.04 11.21 38.95
C TYR A 381 1.55 11.13 38.74
#